data_4c6e50f71b91b8dca3ca850e5621e2c1
#
_entry.id   4c6e50f71b91b8dca3ca850e5621e2c1
#
_cell.length_a   1.000
_cell.length_b   1.000
_cell.length_c   1.000
_cell.angle_alpha   90.00
_cell.angle_beta   90.00
_cell.angle_gamma   90.00
#
_symmetry.space_group_name_H-M   'P 1'
#
loop_
_entity.id
_entity.type
_entity.pdbx_description
1 polymer ?
#
loop_
_entity_poly.entity_id
_entity_poly.type
_entity_poly.pdbx_seq_one_letter_code
_entity_poly.pdbx_strand_id
1 'polypeptide(L)'
;MEQNKPHIALVGNPNSGKSSLFNCLTGLNQQVGNFPGVTVDKKTGTASFGQYNAELIDLPGSYSLYPRRLDEWVSYKVLIGEDKDIKADVVVAVADASNLKRNLLFCTQIIDLKVPVVVVLTMMDMARKKGIKIDLPTLERE
;
A
#
# COMPACT_ATOMS: atom_id res chain seq x y z
N MET A 1 28.09 -10.29 0.31
CA MET A 1 27.43 -9.00 0.50
C MET A 1 25.94 -9.15 0.36
N GLU A 2 25.25 -8.99 1.44
CA GLU A 2 23.80 -8.97 1.37
C GLU A 2 23.37 -7.69 0.67
N GLN A 3 22.74 -7.84 -0.48
CA GLN A 3 22.10 -6.71 -1.10
C GLN A 3 20.89 -6.34 -0.25
N ASN A 4 20.88 -5.12 0.27
CA ASN A 4 19.72 -4.62 0.98
C ASN A 4 18.55 -4.55 0.00
N LYS A 5 17.56 -5.44 0.19
CA LYS A 5 16.35 -5.41 -0.60
C LYS A 5 15.55 -4.17 -0.23
N PRO A 6 15.07 -3.39 -1.19
CA PRO A 6 14.17 -2.30 -0.85
C PRO A 6 12.89 -2.83 -0.22
N HIS A 7 12.37 -2.09 0.73
CA HIS A 7 11.13 -2.42 1.42
C HIS A 7 10.01 -1.56 0.84
N ILE A 8 8.97 -2.22 0.36
CA ILE A 8 7.80 -1.57 -0.21
C ILE A 8 6.61 -1.81 0.70
N ALA A 9 6.00 -0.74 1.19
CA ALA A 9 4.80 -0.83 1.99
C ALA A 9 3.57 -0.69 1.10
N LEU A 10 2.66 -1.65 1.19
CA LEU A 10 1.39 -1.60 0.49
C LEU A 10 0.34 -1.01 1.42
N VAL A 11 -0.30 0.05 0.99
CA VAL A 11 -1.34 0.74 1.74
C VAL A 11 -2.57 0.94 0.86
N GLY A 12 -3.71 1.12 1.48
CA GLY A 12 -4.95 1.37 0.77
C GLY A 12 -6.17 1.18 1.66
N ASN A 13 -7.32 1.59 1.15
CA ASN A 13 -8.57 1.38 1.84
C ASN A 13 -8.90 -0.11 1.92
N PRO A 14 -9.64 -0.55 2.95
CA PRO A 14 -10.14 -1.92 2.96
C PRO A 14 -10.93 -2.22 1.68
N ASN A 15 -10.76 -3.43 1.15
CA ASN A 15 -11.44 -3.88 -0.08
C ASN A 15 -11.07 -3.11 -1.36
N SER A 16 -9.89 -2.49 -1.38
CA SER A 16 -9.40 -1.80 -2.59
C SER A 16 -8.69 -2.72 -3.58
N GLY A 17 -8.59 -4.01 -3.27
CA GLY A 17 -7.82 -4.94 -4.08
C GLY A 17 -6.36 -5.06 -3.65
N LYS A 18 -6.02 -4.50 -2.49
CA LYS A 18 -4.65 -4.50 -1.97
C LYS A 18 -4.12 -5.93 -1.75
N SER A 19 -4.92 -6.79 -1.15
CA SER A 19 -4.52 -8.19 -0.91
C SER A 19 -4.33 -8.96 -2.20
N SER A 20 -5.16 -8.73 -3.21
CA SER A 20 -5.03 -9.35 -4.51
C SER A 20 -3.74 -8.91 -5.21
N LEU A 21 -3.40 -7.64 -5.11
CA LEU A 21 -2.16 -7.11 -5.66
C LEU A 21 -0.94 -7.72 -4.94
N PHE A 22 -1.01 -7.79 -3.61
CA PHE A 22 0.04 -8.39 -2.81
C PHE A 22 0.29 -9.86 -3.21
N ASN A 23 -0.77 -10.63 -3.36
CA ASN A 23 -0.67 -12.04 -3.77
C ASN A 23 -0.11 -12.17 -5.18
N CYS A 24 -0.51 -11.30 -6.08
CA CYS A 24 -0.01 -11.28 -7.44
C CYS A 24 1.49 -10.99 -7.50
N LEU A 25 1.94 -9.99 -6.77
CA LEU A 25 3.34 -9.57 -6.78
C LEU A 25 4.27 -10.55 -6.08
N THR A 26 3.79 -11.21 -5.02
CA THR A 26 4.61 -12.15 -4.25
C THR A 26 4.51 -13.59 -4.75
N GLY A 27 3.62 -13.87 -5.71
CA GLY A 27 3.39 -15.22 -6.19
C GLY A 27 2.85 -16.14 -5.11
N LEU A 28 2.09 -15.61 -4.16
CA LEU A 28 1.53 -16.33 -3.01
C LEU A 28 2.56 -16.80 -1.99
N ASN A 29 3.82 -16.40 -2.13
CA ASN A 29 4.87 -16.69 -1.17
C ASN A 29 4.85 -15.66 -0.05
N GLN A 30 4.02 -15.91 0.95
CA GLN A 30 3.81 -14.99 2.06
C GLN A 30 4.34 -15.57 3.36
N GLN A 31 4.85 -14.67 4.19
CA GLN A 31 5.11 -14.99 5.59
C GLN A 31 4.11 -14.21 6.43
N VAL A 32 3.45 -14.90 7.35
CA VAL A 32 2.43 -14.32 8.21
C VAL A 32 2.95 -14.34 9.65
N GLY A 33 2.82 -13.21 10.32
CA GLY A 33 3.19 -13.06 11.72
C GLY A 33 2.41 -11.93 12.33
N ASN A 34 2.90 -11.40 13.44
CA ASN A 34 2.32 -10.22 14.07
C ASN A 34 3.33 -9.09 14.09
N PHE A 35 2.84 -7.85 14.03
CA PHE A 35 3.69 -6.70 14.29
C PHE A 35 4.16 -6.75 15.75
N PRO A 36 5.40 -6.30 16.04
CA PRO A 36 5.95 -6.40 17.39
C PRO A 36 5.06 -5.76 18.46
N GLY A 37 4.77 -6.53 19.51
CA GLY A 37 4.04 -6.05 20.67
C GLY A 37 2.53 -5.92 20.51
N VAL A 38 1.96 -6.30 19.38
CA VAL A 38 0.52 -6.19 19.13
C VAL A 38 -0.01 -7.42 18.40
N THR A 39 -1.32 -7.62 18.46
CA THR A 39 -1.99 -8.75 17.80
C THR A 39 -2.51 -8.38 16.41
N VAL A 40 -1.76 -7.53 15.69
CA VAL A 40 -2.08 -7.13 14.32
C VAL A 40 -1.27 -7.98 13.37
N ASP A 41 -1.94 -8.56 12.37
CA ASP A 41 -1.30 -9.44 11.40
C ASP A 41 -0.29 -8.69 10.55
N LYS A 42 0.90 -9.27 10.41
CA LYS A 42 1.94 -8.78 9.54
C LYS A 42 2.14 -9.79 8.40
N LYS A 43 1.89 -9.34 7.18
CA LYS A 43 2.12 -10.14 5.98
C LYS A 43 3.27 -9.55 5.20
N THR A 44 4.27 -10.37 4.92
CA THR A 44 5.42 -9.95 4.11
C THR A 44 5.64 -10.96 3.00
N GLY A 45 6.31 -10.53 1.95
CA GLY A 45 6.65 -11.40 0.84
C GLY A 45 7.69 -10.76 -0.04
N THR A 46 8.32 -11.56 -0.88
CA THR A 46 9.31 -11.09 -1.83
C THR A 46 8.69 -10.97 -3.22
N ALA A 47 8.85 -9.83 -3.85
CA ALA A 47 8.43 -9.60 -5.22
C ALA A 47 9.64 -9.41 -6.11
N SER A 48 9.58 -10.00 -7.31
CA SER A 48 10.64 -9.88 -8.31
C SER A 48 10.21 -8.91 -9.41
N PHE A 49 11.05 -7.92 -9.66
CA PHE A 49 10.86 -6.94 -10.73
C PHE A 49 12.05 -7.03 -11.69
N GLY A 50 12.00 -7.99 -12.63
CA GLY A 50 13.11 -8.25 -13.51
C GLY A 50 14.33 -8.74 -12.75
N GLN A 51 15.39 -7.92 -12.70
CA GLN A 51 16.62 -8.24 -11.97
C GLN A 51 16.58 -7.85 -10.50
N TYR A 52 15.53 -7.13 -10.10
CA TYR A 52 15.42 -6.57 -8.75
C TYR A 52 14.43 -7.34 -7.92
N ASN A 53 14.78 -7.56 -6.66
CA ASN A 53 13.88 -8.16 -5.68
C ASN A 53 13.58 -7.12 -4.61
N ALA A 54 12.31 -7.07 -4.18
CA ALA A 54 11.87 -6.18 -3.12
C ALA A 54 11.09 -6.98 -2.09
N GLU A 55 11.14 -6.55 -0.85
CA GLU A 55 10.30 -7.10 0.19
C GLU A 55 9.05 -6.25 0.31
N LEU A 56 7.89 -6.89 0.14
CA LEU A 56 6.59 -6.24 0.28
C LEU A 56 6.05 -6.45 1.67
N ILE A 57 5.51 -5.39 2.25
CA ILE A 57 4.85 -5.43 3.55
C ILE A 57 3.41 -4.98 3.33
N ASP A 58 2.47 -5.85 3.66
CA ASP A 58 1.05 -5.54 3.55
C ASP A 58 0.58 -4.88 4.84
N LEU A 59 0.37 -3.58 4.82
CA LEU A 59 -0.11 -2.84 5.97
C LEU A 59 -1.64 -2.97 6.09
N PRO A 60 -2.19 -2.92 7.31
CA PRO A 60 -3.64 -2.96 7.50
C PRO A 60 -4.36 -1.87 6.71
N GLY A 61 -5.53 -2.21 6.16
CA GLY A 61 -6.32 -1.27 5.39
C GLY A 61 -6.80 -0.10 6.22
N SER A 62 -6.79 1.09 5.63
CA SER A 62 -7.20 2.30 6.30
C SER A 62 -7.85 3.26 5.31
N TYR A 63 -8.80 4.08 5.80
CA TYR A 63 -9.45 5.12 5.00
C TYR A 63 -8.77 6.46 5.12
N SER A 64 -7.92 6.63 6.13
CA SER A 64 -7.26 7.89 6.43
C SER A 64 -5.94 7.63 7.13
N LEU A 65 -5.03 8.58 7.00
CA LEU A 65 -3.77 8.54 7.73
C LEU A 65 -3.97 8.67 9.24
N TYR A 66 -5.06 9.29 9.66
CA TYR A 66 -5.34 9.52 11.08
C TYR A 66 -5.88 8.25 11.73
N PRO A 67 -5.09 7.59 12.59
CA PRO A 67 -5.48 6.30 13.14
C PRO A 67 -6.55 6.42 14.22
N ARG A 68 -7.50 5.49 14.19
CA ARG A 68 -8.56 5.36 15.21
C ARG A 68 -8.52 4.01 15.90
N ARG A 69 -7.96 3.00 15.22
CA ARG A 69 -7.85 1.63 15.74
C ARG A 69 -6.39 1.24 15.84
N LEU A 70 -6.12 0.17 16.60
CA LEU A 70 -4.77 -0.33 16.80
C LEU A 70 -4.06 -0.70 15.50
N ASP A 71 -4.76 -1.38 14.60
CA ASP A 71 -4.22 -1.77 13.29
C ASP A 71 -3.87 -0.54 12.44
N GLU A 72 -4.68 0.52 12.53
CA GLU A 72 -4.39 1.76 11.82
C GLU A 72 -3.15 2.48 12.42
N TRP A 73 -2.94 2.37 13.73
CA TRP A 73 -1.75 2.91 14.37
C TRP A 73 -0.47 2.25 13.86
N VAL A 74 -0.53 0.94 13.59
CA VAL A 74 0.61 0.21 13.04
C VAL A 74 0.99 0.78 11.67
N SER A 75 0.01 0.95 10.79
CA SER A 75 0.24 1.54 9.46
C SER A 75 0.80 2.96 9.56
N TYR A 76 0.22 3.76 10.45
CA TYR A 76 0.64 5.14 10.66
C TYR A 76 2.11 5.24 11.04
N LYS A 77 2.55 4.43 12.01
CA LYS A 77 3.95 4.45 12.47
C LYS A 77 4.92 4.06 11.37
N VAL A 78 4.57 3.07 10.57
CA VAL A 78 5.42 2.66 9.45
C VAL A 78 5.52 3.78 8.42
N LEU A 79 4.39 4.42 8.09
CA LEU A 79 4.34 5.45 7.06
C LEU A 79 5.09 6.72 7.45
N ILE A 80 5.05 7.12 8.71
CA ILE A 80 5.77 8.31 9.17
C ILE A 80 7.22 8.04 9.55
N GLY A 81 7.66 6.78 9.45
CA GLY A 81 9.04 6.40 9.73
C GLY A 81 9.39 6.27 11.21
N GLU A 82 8.40 6.17 12.10
CA GLU A 82 8.62 5.99 13.53
C GLU A 82 8.80 4.54 13.95
N ASP A 83 8.46 3.60 13.08
CA ASP A 83 8.68 2.18 13.37
C ASP A 83 10.17 1.87 13.23
N LYS A 84 10.77 1.36 14.29
CA LYS A 84 12.21 1.08 14.33
C LYS A 84 12.58 -0.18 13.53
N ASP A 85 11.66 -1.10 13.41
CA ASP A 85 11.93 -2.40 12.79
C ASP A 85 11.57 -2.44 11.32
N ILE A 86 10.67 -1.53 10.89
CA ILE A 86 10.17 -1.51 9.52
C ILE A 86 10.35 -0.13 8.93
N LYS A 87 11.19 -0.04 7.90
CA LYS A 87 11.35 1.16 7.09
C LYS A 87 10.82 0.89 5.70
N ALA A 88 9.91 1.73 5.25
CA ALA A 88 9.43 1.67 3.88
C ALA A 88 10.27 2.58 3.00
N ASP A 89 10.94 2.02 2.02
CA ASP A 89 11.70 2.80 1.03
C ASP A 89 10.78 3.41 -0.01
N VAL A 90 9.71 2.69 -0.35
CA VAL A 90 8.69 3.14 -1.29
C VAL A 90 7.33 2.72 -0.73
N VAL A 91 6.34 3.59 -0.91
CA VAL A 91 4.96 3.28 -0.54
C VAL A 91 4.14 3.09 -1.81
N VAL A 92 3.46 1.96 -1.91
CA VAL A 92 2.51 1.70 -3.00
C VAL A 92 1.11 1.90 -2.44
N ALA A 93 0.45 2.96 -2.89
CA ALA A 93 -0.90 3.30 -2.48
C ALA A 93 -1.88 2.70 -3.47
N VAL A 94 -2.68 1.76 -3.01
CA VAL A 94 -3.66 1.07 -3.84
C VAL A 94 -4.99 1.82 -3.76
N ALA A 95 -5.49 2.27 -4.89
CA ALA A 95 -6.73 3.03 -4.99
C ALA A 95 -7.74 2.31 -5.87
N ASP A 96 -8.94 2.11 -5.36
CA ASP A 96 -10.04 1.52 -6.10
C ASP A 96 -10.59 2.57 -7.08
N ALA A 97 -10.41 2.33 -8.38
CA ALA A 97 -10.84 3.25 -9.43
C ALA A 97 -12.36 3.39 -9.51
N SER A 98 -13.11 2.40 -9.03
CA SER A 98 -14.57 2.46 -9.00
C SER A 98 -15.11 3.35 -7.87
N ASN A 99 -14.23 3.73 -6.93
CA ASN A 99 -14.57 4.62 -5.83
C ASN A 99 -13.39 5.56 -5.55
N LEU A 100 -12.95 6.24 -6.59
CA LEU A 100 -11.68 6.98 -6.58
C LEU A 100 -11.68 8.14 -5.60
N LYS A 101 -12.78 8.87 -5.51
CA LYS A 101 -12.89 10.02 -4.62
C LYS A 101 -12.56 9.66 -3.17
N ARG A 102 -13.10 8.55 -2.69
CA ARG A 102 -12.86 8.08 -1.33
C ARG A 102 -11.42 7.60 -1.14
N ASN A 103 -10.89 6.89 -2.15
CA ASN A 103 -9.55 6.33 -2.09
C ASN A 103 -8.46 7.39 -2.20
N LEU A 104 -8.69 8.44 -3.00
CA LEU A 104 -7.69 9.49 -3.21
C LEU A 104 -7.41 10.31 -1.95
N LEU A 105 -8.37 10.42 -1.04
CA LEU A 105 -8.12 11.13 0.22
C LEU A 105 -6.92 10.53 0.96
N PHE A 106 -6.90 9.23 1.11
CA PHE A 106 -5.79 8.55 1.77
C PHE A 106 -4.48 8.70 0.98
N CYS A 107 -4.56 8.58 -0.35
CA CYS A 107 -3.38 8.74 -1.20
C CYS A 107 -2.77 10.13 -1.08
N THR A 108 -3.59 11.19 -1.05
CA THR A 108 -3.08 12.56 -0.90
C THR A 108 -2.42 12.77 0.45
N GLN A 109 -2.96 12.19 1.50
CA GLN A 109 -2.35 12.26 2.83
C GLN A 109 -0.98 11.60 2.86
N ILE A 110 -0.84 10.45 2.18
CA ILE A 110 0.45 9.76 2.09
C ILE A 110 1.45 10.56 1.27
N ILE A 111 1.02 11.14 0.16
CA ILE A 111 1.89 11.96 -0.69
C ILE A 111 2.43 13.16 0.09
N ASP A 112 1.62 13.74 0.96
CA ASP A 112 2.03 14.87 1.80
C ASP A 112 3.14 14.52 2.80
N LEU A 113 3.37 13.24 3.06
CA LEU A 113 4.48 12.79 3.91
C LEU A 113 5.84 12.92 3.24
N LYS A 114 5.87 13.23 1.94
CA LYS A 114 7.10 13.40 1.14
C LYS A 114 7.97 12.16 1.07
N VAL A 115 7.34 10.99 1.11
CA VAL A 115 8.01 9.71 0.85
C VAL A 115 7.77 9.32 -0.60
N PRO A 116 8.65 8.51 -1.22
CA PRO A 116 8.38 8.00 -2.56
C PRO A 116 7.08 7.19 -2.59
N VAL A 117 6.13 7.61 -3.41
CA VAL A 117 4.80 6.98 -3.50
C VAL A 117 4.48 6.63 -4.94
N VAL A 118 4.01 5.40 -5.14
CA VAL A 118 3.44 4.95 -6.41
C VAL A 118 1.96 4.67 -6.18
N VAL A 119 1.10 5.28 -6.97
CA VAL A 119 -0.35 5.04 -6.88
C VAL A 119 -0.73 3.99 -7.91
N VAL A 120 -1.37 2.91 -7.44
CA VAL A 120 -1.85 1.83 -8.29
C VAL A 120 -3.37 1.88 -8.31
N LEU A 121 -3.93 2.01 -9.51
CA LEU A 121 -5.39 2.00 -9.70
C LEU A 121 -5.86 0.56 -9.92
N THR A 122 -6.80 0.13 -9.08
CA THR A 122 -7.42 -1.19 -9.18
C THR A 122 -8.88 -1.06 -9.60
N MET A 123 -9.52 -2.18 -9.83
CA MET A 123 -10.96 -2.21 -10.16
C MET A 123 -11.32 -1.36 -11.38
N MET A 124 -10.42 -1.29 -12.35
CA MET A 124 -10.63 -0.49 -13.59
C MET A 124 -11.83 -1.00 -14.39
N ASP A 125 -12.05 -2.31 -14.39
CA ASP A 125 -13.22 -2.92 -15.03
C ASP A 125 -14.53 -2.46 -14.39
N MET A 126 -14.56 -2.40 -13.06
CA MET A 126 -15.73 -1.91 -12.31
C MET A 126 -15.97 -0.43 -12.58
N ALA A 127 -14.90 0.37 -12.68
CA ALA A 127 -15.01 1.79 -13.00
C ALA A 127 -15.62 1.98 -14.39
N ARG A 128 -15.19 1.19 -15.37
CA ARG A 128 -15.75 1.25 -16.73
C ARG A 128 -17.22 0.88 -16.76
N LYS A 129 -17.63 -0.14 -16.01
CA LYS A 129 -19.03 -0.55 -15.93
C LYS A 129 -19.92 0.53 -15.31
N LYS A 130 -19.38 1.33 -14.38
CA LYS A 130 -20.10 2.45 -13.77
C LYS A 130 -20.06 3.71 -14.61
N GLY A 131 -19.40 3.69 -15.76
CA GLY A 131 -19.26 4.85 -16.63
C GLY A 131 -18.27 5.89 -16.14
N ILE A 132 -17.38 5.50 -15.23
CA ILE A 132 -16.37 6.40 -14.68
C ILE A 132 -15.20 6.49 -15.66
N LYS A 133 -14.88 7.73 -16.06
CA LYS A 133 -13.72 8.01 -16.90
C LYS A 133 -12.62 8.61 -16.04
N ILE A 134 -11.43 8.06 -16.15
CA ILE A 134 -10.28 8.52 -15.40
C ILE A 134 -9.28 9.13 -16.36
N ASP A 135 -8.96 10.39 -16.13
CA ASP A 135 -7.95 11.11 -16.89
C ASP A 135 -6.61 10.94 -16.17
N LEU A 136 -5.83 9.95 -16.59
CA LEU A 136 -4.54 9.66 -15.96
C LEU A 136 -3.56 10.83 -16.03
N PRO A 137 -3.40 11.54 -17.16
CA PRO A 137 -2.50 12.70 -17.18
C PRO A 137 -2.89 13.79 -16.19
N THR A 138 -4.18 14.07 -16.04
CA THR A 138 -4.65 15.07 -15.07
C THR A 138 -4.41 14.59 -13.64
N LEU A 139 -4.67 13.31 -13.37
CA LEU A 139 -4.46 12.73 -12.06
C LEU A 139 -2.98 12.78 -11.65
N GLU A 140 -2.07 12.52 -12.58
CA GLU A 140 -0.64 12.56 -12.32
C GLU A 140 -0.13 13.97 -11.99
N ARG A 141 -0.77 15.00 -12.55
CA ARG A 141 -0.38 16.39 -12.32
C ARG A 141 -0.80 16.91 -10.94
N GLU A 142 -1.82 16.35 -10.38
CA GLU A 142 -2.36 16.75 -9.09
C GLU A 142 -1.93 15.77 -8.00
#